data_e60a46b04e77ed643562745d5a06f7a4
#
_entry.id   e60a46b04e77ed643562745d5a06f7a4
#
_cell.length_a   1.000
_cell.length_b   1.000
_cell.length_c   1.000
_cell.angle_alpha   90.00
_cell.angle_beta   90.00
_cell.angle_gamma   90.00
#
_symmetry.space_group_name_H-M   'P 1'
#
loop_
_entity.id
_entity.type
_entity.pdbx_description
1 polymer ?
#
loop_
_entity_poly.entity_id
_entity_poly.type
_entity_poly.pdbx_seq_one_letter_code
_entity_poly.pdbx_strand_id
1 'polypeptide(L)'
;MPVRTPSDDIILFDRKTVRRHRDRAATTFADHDFLHREIADQLADRLHDVKRDFATALDLGGGHGTTTFDPAPETMVTVDLSDRLLNRMAGGLHVSADEEFLPFAENAFDLIASTLSLHWVNDLPGALVQIRRALKPDGLFLAAMLGGDTLIELRRAFLEAEAETTGGTSPHTSPVADVADAGALLQRAGFALPVIDTDTITVTYSDMFALMRELRGMGESNAVAARSRARLRRDTLFAAAARYQELYADEDGRIPATFQIIWMTGWAPHETQQKPLRPGSGTTRLADALETEERATGDKARPEK
;
A
#
# COMPACT_ATOMS: atom_id res chain seq x y z
N MET A 1 8.17 21.81 -24.80
CA MET A 1 7.95 20.38 -24.66
C MET A 1 6.50 20.10 -24.99
N PRO A 2 6.14 19.12 -25.84
CA PRO A 2 4.75 18.86 -26.16
C PRO A 2 4.02 18.35 -24.91
N VAL A 3 2.89 18.96 -24.62
CA VAL A 3 1.93 18.53 -23.62
C VAL A 3 1.46 17.13 -24.01
N ARG A 4 1.74 16.12 -23.18
CA ARG A 4 1.23 14.76 -23.34
C ARG A 4 -0.30 14.83 -23.28
N THR A 5 -0.96 14.45 -24.34
CA THR A 5 -2.42 14.24 -24.35
C THR A 5 -2.76 13.02 -23.52
N PRO A 6 -3.83 13.02 -22.69
CA PRO A 6 -4.18 11.91 -21.78
C PRO A 6 -4.86 10.75 -22.51
N SER A 7 -4.31 10.19 -23.55
CA SER A 7 -5.00 9.19 -24.39
C SER A 7 -4.49 7.75 -24.28
N ASP A 8 -3.48 7.47 -23.45
CA ASP A 8 -2.93 6.12 -23.28
C ASP A 8 -2.78 5.67 -21.81
N ASP A 9 -3.37 6.39 -20.87
CA ASP A 9 -3.32 5.98 -19.47
C ASP A 9 -4.29 4.83 -19.23
N ILE A 10 -3.79 3.67 -18.91
CA ILE A 10 -4.59 2.51 -18.48
C ILE A 10 -5.25 2.86 -17.15
N ILE A 11 -6.54 3.21 -17.18
CA ILE A 11 -7.33 3.47 -15.97
C ILE A 11 -7.69 2.10 -15.36
N LEU A 12 -7.01 1.72 -14.31
CA LEU A 12 -7.28 0.51 -13.54
C LEU A 12 -8.43 0.70 -12.56
N PHE A 13 -8.49 1.86 -11.89
CA PHE A 13 -9.44 2.18 -10.82
C PHE A 13 -10.31 3.37 -11.18
N ASP A 14 -11.61 3.25 -10.93
CA ASP A 14 -12.58 4.34 -11.00
C ASP A 14 -12.47 5.18 -9.70
N ARG A 15 -11.68 6.28 -9.75
CA ARG A 15 -11.43 7.16 -8.59
C ARG A 15 -12.71 7.73 -7.98
N LYS A 16 -13.74 8.00 -8.80
CA LYS A 16 -15.06 8.41 -8.30
C LYS A 16 -15.74 7.32 -7.50
N THR A 17 -15.53 6.06 -7.88
CA THR A 17 -16.05 4.91 -7.13
C THR A 17 -15.26 4.72 -5.83
N VAL A 18 -13.92 4.86 -5.83
CA VAL A 18 -13.10 4.84 -4.60
C VAL A 18 -13.62 5.89 -3.61
N ARG A 19 -13.74 7.16 -4.05
CA ARG A 19 -14.29 8.24 -3.21
C ARG A 19 -15.66 7.86 -2.61
N ARG A 20 -16.58 7.37 -3.45
CA ARG A 20 -17.92 6.96 -3.00
C ARG A 20 -17.89 5.81 -1.99
N HIS A 21 -16.92 4.87 -2.10
CA HIS A 21 -16.73 3.81 -1.13
C HIS A 21 -16.25 4.34 0.22
N ARG A 22 -15.26 5.23 0.23
CA ARG A 22 -14.77 5.93 1.42
C ARG A 22 -15.86 6.80 2.04
N ASP A 23 -16.58 7.60 1.25
CA ASP A 23 -17.72 8.40 1.72
C ASP A 23 -18.80 7.57 2.40
N ARG A 24 -19.08 6.38 1.88
CA ARG A 24 -20.06 5.46 2.47
C ARG A 24 -19.54 4.85 3.76
N ALA A 25 -18.29 4.45 3.80
CA ALA A 25 -17.63 3.85 4.96
C ALA A 25 -17.52 4.85 6.13
N ALA A 26 -17.40 6.14 5.84
CA ALA A 26 -17.13 7.18 6.84
C ALA A 26 -18.00 7.12 8.09
N THR A 27 -19.27 6.70 8.01
CA THR A 27 -20.18 6.65 9.16
C THR A 27 -19.97 5.46 10.09
N THR A 28 -19.47 4.35 9.56
CA THR A 28 -19.32 3.07 10.29
C THR A 28 -17.89 2.60 10.33
N PHE A 29 -16.93 3.40 9.85
CA PHE A 29 -15.53 3.01 9.71
C PHE A 29 -14.93 2.51 11.03
N ALA A 30 -15.24 3.14 12.15
CA ALA A 30 -14.73 2.76 13.46
C ALA A 30 -15.13 1.33 13.91
N ASP A 31 -16.19 0.76 13.31
CA ASP A 31 -16.61 -0.62 13.56
C ASP A 31 -15.84 -1.63 12.68
N HIS A 32 -15.05 -1.13 11.71
CA HIS A 32 -14.36 -1.90 10.68
C HIS A 32 -12.89 -1.48 10.48
N ASP A 33 -12.29 -0.76 11.43
CA ASP A 33 -10.98 -0.12 11.26
C ASP A 33 -9.79 -0.97 11.72
N PHE A 34 -10.03 -2.24 12.10
CA PHE A 34 -9.01 -3.10 12.71
C PHE A 34 -7.73 -3.20 11.87
N LEU A 35 -7.85 -3.38 10.54
CA LEU A 35 -6.70 -3.49 9.65
C LEU A 35 -5.94 -2.16 9.56
N HIS A 36 -6.67 -1.04 9.47
CA HIS A 36 -6.06 0.29 9.43
C HIS A 36 -5.32 0.62 10.72
N ARG A 37 -5.89 0.23 11.88
CA ARG A 37 -5.22 0.40 13.19
C ARG A 37 -3.97 -0.44 13.28
N GLU A 38 -4.06 -1.72 12.95
CA GLU A 38 -2.90 -2.62 12.97
C GLU A 38 -1.75 -2.07 12.11
N ILE A 39 -2.06 -1.60 10.89
CA ILE A 39 -1.06 -1.03 10.00
C ILE A 39 -0.56 0.33 10.49
N ALA A 40 -1.42 1.15 11.09
CA ALA A 40 -1.02 2.42 11.69
C ALA A 40 -0.08 2.23 12.88
N ASP A 41 -0.34 1.24 13.74
CA ASP A 41 0.52 0.90 14.87
C ASP A 41 1.90 0.41 14.37
N GLN A 42 1.93 -0.46 13.37
CA GLN A 42 3.18 -0.92 12.76
C GLN A 42 3.93 0.22 12.06
N LEU A 43 3.23 1.20 11.47
CA LEU A 43 3.85 2.39 10.88
C LEU A 43 4.48 3.26 11.97
N ALA A 44 3.80 3.45 13.10
CA ALA A 44 4.31 4.19 14.24
C ALA A 44 5.58 3.54 14.81
N ASP A 45 5.60 2.21 14.94
CA ASP A 45 6.78 1.45 15.37
C ASP A 45 7.97 1.66 14.42
N ARG A 46 7.75 1.59 13.11
CA ARG A 46 8.78 1.85 12.09
C ARG A 46 9.29 3.29 12.13
N LEU A 47 8.43 4.27 12.43
CA LEU A 47 8.83 5.66 12.62
C LEU A 47 9.65 5.85 13.91
N HIS A 48 9.32 5.13 14.97
CA HIS A 48 10.07 5.19 16.24
C HIS A 48 11.53 4.72 16.08
N ASP A 49 11.80 3.82 15.15
CA ASP A 49 13.17 3.38 14.83
C ASP A 49 13.98 4.46 14.10
N VAL A 50 13.31 5.46 13.52
CA VAL A 50 13.96 6.59 12.85
C VAL A 50 14.33 7.65 13.87
N LYS A 51 15.63 7.78 14.17
CA LYS A 51 16.16 8.76 15.15
C LYS A 51 16.14 10.18 14.57
N ARG A 52 14.96 10.70 14.30
CA ARG A 52 14.76 12.03 13.71
C ARG A 52 13.39 12.58 14.06
N ASP A 53 13.34 13.87 14.36
CA ASP A 53 12.09 14.61 14.56
C ASP A 53 11.59 15.18 13.22
N PHE A 54 10.28 15.18 13.02
CA PHE A 54 9.63 15.69 11.83
C PHE A 54 8.73 16.88 12.20
N ALA A 55 9.13 18.09 11.81
CA ALA A 55 8.36 19.30 12.14
C ALA A 55 7.07 19.40 11.30
N THR A 56 7.13 19.03 10.03
CA THR A 56 5.98 19.08 9.11
C THR A 56 5.72 17.72 8.51
N ALA A 57 4.53 17.17 8.71
CA ALA A 57 4.15 15.86 8.19
C ALA A 57 2.87 15.92 7.35
N LEU A 58 2.82 15.05 6.34
CA LEU A 58 1.64 14.78 5.53
C LEU A 58 1.19 13.34 5.76
N ASP A 59 -0.08 13.14 6.15
CA ASP A 59 -0.76 11.85 6.13
C ASP A 59 -1.59 11.75 4.84
N LEU A 60 -1.08 10.98 3.89
CA LEU A 60 -1.63 10.86 2.54
C LEU A 60 -2.62 9.70 2.45
N GLY A 61 -3.90 10.01 2.20
CA GLY A 61 -5.01 9.05 2.28
C GLY A 61 -5.42 8.76 3.72
N GLY A 62 -5.03 9.62 4.67
CA GLY A 62 -5.24 9.45 6.11
C GLY A 62 -6.59 9.91 6.65
N GLY A 63 -7.59 10.15 5.81
CA GLY A 63 -8.93 10.61 6.23
C GLY A 63 -9.63 9.69 7.22
N HIS A 64 -9.16 8.47 7.39
CA HIS A 64 -9.63 7.53 8.41
C HIS A 64 -9.24 7.93 9.84
N GLY A 65 -8.15 8.72 10.01
CA GLY A 65 -7.70 9.23 11.30
C GLY A 65 -7.10 8.16 12.21
N THR A 66 -6.61 7.06 11.65
CA THR A 66 -5.97 5.96 12.41
C THR A 66 -4.48 6.17 12.62
N THR A 67 -3.82 6.90 11.72
CA THR A 67 -2.36 7.12 11.79
C THR A 67 -2.02 8.04 12.96
N THR A 68 -1.10 7.60 13.81
CA THR A 68 -0.56 8.37 14.93
C THR A 68 0.93 8.62 14.72
N PHE A 69 1.40 9.79 15.15
CA PHE A 69 2.80 10.18 15.07
C PHE A 69 3.32 10.51 16.46
N ASP A 70 4.40 9.84 16.89
CA ASP A 70 5.05 10.07 18.16
C ASP A 70 6.57 10.19 17.94
N PRO A 71 7.20 11.37 18.20
CA PRO A 71 6.55 12.62 18.64
C PRO A 71 5.63 13.21 17.54
N ALA A 72 4.58 13.89 17.98
CA ALA A 72 3.65 14.55 17.06
C ALA A 72 4.36 15.70 16.33
N PRO A 73 4.20 15.84 15.00
CA PRO A 73 4.77 16.95 14.24
C PRO A 73 4.14 18.29 14.66
N GLU A 74 4.87 19.39 14.53
CA GLU A 74 4.37 20.73 14.81
C GLU A 74 3.23 21.10 13.86
N THR A 75 3.33 20.67 12.61
CA THR A 75 2.31 20.86 11.59
C THR A 75 1.96 19.52 10.97
N MET A 76 0.70 19.12 11.10
CA MET A 76 0.14 17.92 10.49
C MET A 76 -0.88 18.30 9.44
N VAL A 77 -0.68 17.81 8.22
CA VAL A 77 -1.65 17.93 7.11
C VAL A 77 -2.16 16.53 6.79
N THR A 78 -3.48 16.37 6.71
CA THR A 78 -4.11 15.13 6.23
C THR A 78 -4.79 15.38 4.89
N VAL A 79 -4.50 14.51 3.94
CA VAL A 79 -5.13 14.50 2.61
C VAL A 79 -5.96 13.24 2.44
N ASP A 80 -7.16 13.39 1.91
CA ASP A 80 -7.97 12.25 1.47
C ASP A 80 -8.87 12.66 0.30
N LEU A 81 -9.23 11.66 -0.50
CA LEU A 81 -10.19 11.81 -1.59
C LEU A 81 -11.63 12.05 -1.07
N SER A 82 -11.93 11.60 0.16
CA SER A 82 -13.25 11.69 0.80
C SER A 82 -13.34 12.86 1.76
N ASP A 83 -14.09 13.90 1.39
CA ASP A 83 -14.43 15.01 2.28
C ASP A 83 -15.18 14.51 3.54
N ARG A 84 -15.95 13.43 3.42
CA ARG A 84 -16.74 12.90 4.54
C ARG A 84 -15.84 12.29 5.62
N LEU A 85 -14.76 11.63 5.25
CA LEU A 85 -13.78 11.13 6.20
C LEU A 85 -13.07 12.31 6.88
N LEU A 86 -12.52 13.24 6.11
CA LEU A 86 -11.82 14.42 6.63
C LEU A 86 -12.68 15.24 7.60
N ASN A 87 -13.97 15.44 7.30
CA ASN A 87 -14.88 16.19 8.16
C ASN A 87 -15.20 15.50 9.50
N ARG A 88 -14.81 14.26 9.69
CA ARG A 88 -14.96 13.54 10.97
C ARG A 88 -13.72 13.63 11.86
N MET A 89 -12.60 14.04 11.29
CA MET A 89 -11.36 14.21 12.04
C MET A 89 -11.43 15.46 12.92
N ALA A 90 -10.84 15.37 14.10
CA ALA A 90 -10.71 16.49 15.04
C ALA A 90 -9.31 17.10 14.93
N GLY A 91 -9.26 18.43 14.76
CA GLY A 91 -7.98 19.16 14.69
C GLY A 91 -7.20 18.92 13.39
N GLY A 92 -6.04 19.60 13.26
CA GLY A 92 -5.17 19.48 12.10
C GLY A 92 -5.60 20.28 10.87
N LEU A 93 -4.81 20.19 9.81
CA LEU A 93 -5.09 20.79 8.51
C LEU A 93 -5.56 19.68 7.56
N HIS A 94 -6.77 19.81 7.06
CA HIS A 94 -7.37 18.81 6.16
C HIS A 94 -7.49 19.36 4.75
N VAL A 95 -7.06 18.57 3.76
CA VAL A 95 -7.11 18.94 2.34
C VAL A 95 -7.81 17.82 1.57
N SER A 96 -8.93 18.14 0.92
CA SER A 96 -9.57 17.22 0.00
C SER A 96 -8.84 17.25 -1.34
N ALA A 97 -8.10 16.19 -1.66
CA ALA A 97 -7.38 16.05 -2.90
C ALA A 97 -7.22 14.58 -3.30
N ASP A 98 -6.87 14.36 -4.55
CA ASP A 98 -6.54 13.03 -5.07
C ASP A 98 -5.05 12.76 -4.86
N GLU A 99 -4.70 11.56 -4.43
CA GLU A 99 -3.32 11.10 -4.25
C GLU A 99 -2.52 11.11 -5.58
N GLU A 100 -3.23 11.14 -6.71
CA GLU A 100 -2.62 11.29 -8.04
C GLU A 100 -2.23 12.73 -8.37
N PHE A 101 -2.78 13.73 -7.66
CA PHE A 101 -2.58 15.15 -7.92
C PHE A 101 -2.39 15.94 -6.64
N LEU A 102 -1.18 15.91 -6.09
CA LEU A 102 -0.86 16.56 -4.82
C LEU A 102 -0.79 18.09 -4.96
N PRO A 103 -1.63 18.86 -4.24
CA PRO A 103 -1.68 20.32 -4.35
C PRO A 103 -0.62 21.02 -3.47
N PHE A 104 0.58 20.46 -3.36
CA PHE A 104 1.63 20.97 -2.48
C PHE A 104 2.84 21.47 -3.24
N ALA A 105 3.50 22.48 -2.65
CA ALA A 105 4.77 22.98 -3.15
C ALA A 105 5.89 21.93 -2.98
N GLU A 106 6.97 22.11 -3.71
CA GLU A 106 8.19 21.34 -3.52
C GLU A 106 8.80 21.66 -2.14
N ASN A 107 9.42 20.64 -1.52
CA ASN A 107 10.10 20.76 -0.23
C ASN A 107 9.20 21.28 0.92
N ALA A 108 7.94 20.85 0.95
CA ALA A 108 6.98 21.28 1.97
C ALA A 108 7.05 20.43 3.25
N PHE A 109 7.36 19.14 3.14
CA PHE A 109 7.23 18.20 4.25
C PHE A 109 8.55 17.51 4.63
N ASP A 110 8.72 17.27 5.93
CA ASP A 110 9.82 16.47 6.47
C ASP A 110 9.48 14.97 6.41
N LEU A 111 8.19 14.64 6.53
CA LEU A 111 7.64 13.29 6.50
C LEU A 111 6.40 13.25 5.63
N ILE A 112 6.29 12.25 4.77
CA ILE A 112 5.03 11.88 4.12
C ILE A 112 4.77 10.42 4.45
N ALA A 113 3.67 10.16 5.17
CA ALA A 113 3.20 8.83 5.51
C ALA A 113 1.94 8.50 4.71
N SER A 114 1.70 7.20 4.43
CA SER A 114 0.46 6.74 3.81
C SER A 114 0.10 5.34 4.29
N THR A 115 -1.11 5.17 4.79
CA THR A 115 -1.64 3.89 5.28
C THR A 115 -2.79 3.43 4.41
N LEU A 116 -2.64 2.28 3.74
CA LEU A 116 -3.69 1.60 2.97
C LEU A 116 -4.46 2.51 1.99
N SER A 117 -3.73 3.38 1.27
CA SER A 117 -4.34 4.29 0.29
C SER A 117 -3.77 4.14 -1.13
N LEU A 118 -2.46 3.99 -1.26
CA LEU A 118 -1.76 4.08 -2.56
C LEU A 118 -2.08 2.95 -3.54
N HIS A 119 -2.62 1.83 -3.08
CA HIS A 119 -3.04 0.72 -3.96
C HIS A 119 -4.26 1.05 -4.83
N TRP A 120 -4.93 2.19 -4.58
CA TRP A 120 -6.02 2.69 -5.42
C TRP A 120 -5.59 3.69 -6.49
N VAL A 121 -4.31 4.05 -6.54
CA VAL A 121 -3.76 5.05 -7.47
C VAL A 121 -3.51 4.42 -8.84
N ASN A 122 -3.95 5.06 -9.94
CA ASN A 122 -3.72 4.56 -11.30
C ASN A 122 -2.30 4.81 -11.77
N ASP A 123 -1.78 6.04 -11.53
CA ASP A 123 -0.39 6.41 -11.85
C ASP A 123 0.45 6.45 -10.58
N LEU A 124 0.70 5.28 -9.98
CA LEU A 124 1.57 5.18 -8.81
C LEU A 124 2.98 5.74 -9.06
N PRO A 125 3.64 5.51 -10.23
CA PRO A 125 4.92 6.15 -10.53
C PRO A 125 4.85 7.68 -10.49
N GLY A 126 3.82 8.28 -11.08
CA GLY A 126 3.61 9.74 -11.07
C GLY A 126 3.32 10.29 -9.67
N ALA A 127 2.52 9.57 -8.87
CA ALA A 127 2.26 9.93 -7.48
C ALA A 127 3.54 9.89 -6.64
N LEU A 128 4.37 8.86 -6.76
CA LEU A 128 5.67 8.75 -6.08
C LEU A 128 6.63 9.88 -6.44
N VAL A 129 6.66 10.32 -7.71
CA VAL A 129 7.45 11.49 -8.11
C VAL A 129 6.95 12.77 -7.43
N GLN A 130 5.62 12.97 -7.34
CA GLN A 130 5.04 14.12 -6.65
C GLN A 130 5.32 14.08 -5.15
N ILE A 131 5.20 12.91 -4.51
CA ILE A 131 5.55 12.69 -3.10
C ILE A 131 7.01 13.08 -2.85
N ARG A 132 7.94 12.54 -3.66
CA ARG A 132 9.37 12.86 -3.53
C ARG A 132 9.64 14.36 -3.70
N ARG A 133 8.95 15.06 -4.62
CA ARG A 133 9.11 16.51 -4.83
C ARG A 133 8.56 17.33 -3.68
N ALA A 134 7.48 16.88 -3.03
CA ALA A 134 6.90 17.55 -1.87
C ALA A 134 7.73 17.36 -0.59
N LEU A 135 8.60 16.34 -0.53
CA LEU A 135 9.54 16.14 0.56
C LEU A 135 10.69 17.13 0.49
N LYS A 136 11.06 17.68 1.64
CA LYS A 136 12.31 18.43 1.83
C LYS A 136 13.51 17.53 1.57
N PRO A 137 14.70 18.10 1.23
CA PRO A 137 15.93 17.31 1.16
C PRO A 137 16.10 16.51 2.46
N ASP A 138 16.44 15.21 2.34
CA ASP A 138 16.53 14.28 3.46
C ASP A 138 15.19 14.04 4.20
N GLY A 139 14.04 14.35 3.59
CA GLY A 139 12.71 14.00 4.10
C GLY A 139 12.40 12.53 3.90
N LEU A 140 11.57 11.96 4.76
CA LEU A 140 11.19 10.55 4.78
C LEU A 140 9.84 10.33 4.10
N PHE A 141 9.77 9.32 3.24
CA PHE A 141 8.54 8.68 2.79
C PHE A 141 8.40 7.31 3.44
N LEU A 142 7.27 7.03 4.07
CA LEU A 142 6.93 5.74 4.66
C LEU A 142 5.48 5.40 4.34
N ALA A 143 5.26 4.29 3.66
CA ALA A 143 3.91 3.89 3.26
C ALA A 143 3.67 2.39 3.40
N ALA A 144 2.42 2.05 3.67
CA ALA A 144 1.89 0.69 3.63
C ALA A 144 0.75 0.63 2.61
N MET A 145 0.77 -0.34 1.71
CA MET A 145 -0.31 -0.57 0.77
C MET A 145 -0.63 -2.06 0.62
N LEU A 146 -1.82 -2.39 0.15
CA LEU A 146 -2.18 -3.78 -0.12
C LEU A 146 -1.38 -4.33 -1.30
N GLY A 147 -0.89 -5.56 -1.16
CA GLY A 147 -0.07 -6.28 -2.14
C GLY A 147 -0.81 -7.40 -2.88
N GLY A 148 -0.11 -8.07 -3.80
CA GLY A 148 -0.64 -9.01 -4.80
C GLY A 148 -1.44 -10.18 -4.27
N ASP A 149 -1.09 -10.70 -3.11
CA ASP A 149 -1.77 -11.85 -2.50
C ASP A 149 -2.99 -11.48 -1.65
N THR A 150 -3.31 -10.18 -1.55
CA THR A 150 -4.52 -9.73 -0.83
C THR A 150 -5.77 -10.33 -1.44
N LEU A 151 -6.60 -10.96 -0.58
CA LEU A 151 -7.87 -11.60 -0.92
C LEU A 151 -7.74 -12.68 -2.01
N ILE A 152 -6.61 -13.40 -2.04
CA ILE A 152 -6.36 -14.44 -3.05
C ILE A 152 -7.41 -15.55 -3.00
N GLU A 153 -7.90 -15.90 -1.81
CA GLU A 153 -8.92 -16.90 -1.59
C GLU A 153 -10.26 -16.44 -2.16
N LEU A 154 -10.66 -15.20 -1.90
CA LEU A 154 -11.90 -14.61 -2.43
C LEU A 154 -11.84 -14.51 -3.96
N ARG A 155 -10.69 -14.10 -4.49
CA ARG A 155 -10.45 -14.00 -5.94
C ARG A 155 -10.63 -15.34 -6.62
N ARG A 156 -10.04 -16.39 -6.06
CA ARG A 156 -10.13 -17.75 -6.60
C ARG A 156 -11.57 -18.28 -6.53
N ALA A 157 -12.24 -18.11 -5.40
CA ALA A 157 -13.62 -18.56 -5.23
C ALA A 157 -14.58 -17.91 -6.25
N PHE A 158 -14.45 -16.62 -6.51
CA PHE A 158 -15.22 -15.93 -7.54
C PHE A 158 -14.87 -16.39 -8.94
N LEU A 159 -13.57 -16.56 -9.26
CA LEU A 159 -13.12 -17.00 -10.57
C LEU A 159 -13.72 -18.37 -10.95
N GLU A 160 -13.67 -19.33 -10.02
CA GLU A 160 -14.22 -20.67 -10.22
C GLU A 160 -15.75 -20.63 -10.35
N ALA A 161 -16.44 -19.87 -9.48
CA ALA A 161 -17.90 -19.74 -9.52
C ALA A 161 -18.42 -19.06 -10.80
N GLU A 162 -17.73 -18.02 -11.29
CA GLU A 162 -18.12 -17.36 -12.55
C GLU A 162 -17.92 -18.28 -13.76
N ALA A 163 -16.80 -19.02 -13.80
CA ALA A 163 -16.55 -19.98 -14.86
C ALA A 163 -17.69 -21.02 -14.97
N GLU A 164 -18.20 -21.49 -13.83
CA GLU A 164 -19.28 -22.45 -13.76
C GLU A 164 -20.67 -21.85 -14.11
N THR A 165 -20.96 -20.64 -13.64
CA THR A 165 -22.32 -20.06 -13.70
C THR A 165 -22.58 -19.17 -14.90
N THR A 166 -21.53 -18.52 -15.45
CA THR A 166 -21.69 -17.53 -16.54
C THR A 166 -20.85 -17.85 -17.77
N GLY A 167 -19.85 -18.74 -17.67
CA GLY A 167 -18.92 -19.06 -18.74
C GLY A 167 -17.93 -17.92 -19.07
N GLY A 168 -17.86 -16.88 -18.23
CA GLY A 168 -16.93 -15.75 -18.34
C GLY A 168 -16.36 -15.37 -16.97
N THR A 169 -15.40 -14.47 -16.94
CA THR A 169 -14.80 -13.98 -15.70
C THR A 169 -14.74 -12.45 -15.69
N SER A 170 -15.02 -11.86 -14.54
CA SER A 170 -14.87 -10.42 -14.32
C SER A 170 -13.99 -10.14 -13.06
N PRO A 171 -13.31 -9.00 -12.97
CA PRO A 171 -12.53 -8.68 -11.78
C PRO A 171 -13.45 -8.38 -10.60
N HIS A 172 -13.47 -9.26 -9.60
CA HIS A 172 -14.20 -9.09 -8.33
C HIS A 172 -13.33 -8.51 -7.21
N THR A 173 -12.02 -8.68 -7.32
CA THR A 173 -11.01 -8.10 -6.42
C THR A 173 -10.10 -7.17 -7.22
N SER A 174 -9.56 -6.15 -6.55
CA SER A 174 -8.64 -5.21 -7.20
C SER A 174 -7.34 -5.90 -7.61
N PRO A 175 -6.79 -5.60 -8.81
CA PRO A 175 -5.40 -5.90 -9.08
C PRO A 175 -4.55 -5.02 -8.15
N VAL A 176 -3.50 -5.58 -7.59
CA VAL A 176 -2.59 -4.89 -6.67
C VAL A 176 -1.16 -5.06 -7.16
N ALA A 177 -0.29 -4.13 -6.83
CA ALA A 177 1.10 -4.14 -7.28
C ALA A 177 1.87 -5.36 -6.75
N ASP A 178 2.83 -5.83 -7.54
CA ASP A 178 3.81 -6.81 -7.09
C ASP A 178 4.90 -6.13 -6.24
N VAL A 179 5.38 -6.84 -5.24
CA VAL A 179 6.49 -6.42 -4.37
C VAL A 179 7.75 -6.08 -5.16
N ALA A 180 8.08 -6.88 -6.18
CA ALA A 180 9.25 -6.69 -7.01
C ALA A 180 9.21 -5.34 -7.76
N ASP A 181 8.03 -4.88 -8.14
CA ASP A 181 7.86 -3.63 -8.86
C ASP A 181 8.00 -2.40 -7.95
N ALA A 182 7.60 -2.50 -6.68
CA ALA A 182 7.59 -1.37 -5.74
C ALA A 182 9.00 -0.77 -5.52
N GLY A 183 10.03 -1.60 -5.39
CA GLY A 183 11.42 -1.15 -5.24
C GLY A 183 11.94 -0.39 -6.46
N ALA A 184 11.66 -0.93 -7.65
CA ALA A 184 12.02 -0.29 -8.90
C ALA A 184 11.27 1.04 -9.11
N LEU A 185 10.02 1.13 -8.65
CA LEU A 185 9.22 2.36 -8.71
C LEU A 185 9.81 3.46 -7.83
N LEU A 186 10.21 3.16 -6.59
CA LEU A 186 10.87 4.14 -5.70
C LEU A 186 12.19 4.64 -6.30
N GLN A 187 13.02 3.76 -6.85
CA GLN A 187 14.27 4.15 -7.51
C GLN A 187 14.00 5.04 -8.72
N ARG A 188 13.02 4.70 -9.57
CA ARG A 188 12.64 5.49 -10.76
C ARG A 188 12.04 6.84 -10.38
N ALA A 189 11.31 6.93 -9.26
CA ALA A 189 10.81 8.19 -8.72
C ALA A 189 11.92 9.07 -8.13
N GLY A 190 13.15 8.54 -7.97
CA GLY A 190 14.32 9.26 -7.51
C GLY A 190 14.46 9.31 -5.98
N PHE A 191 13.88 8.35 -5.27
CA PHE A 191 14.16 8.18 -3.84
C PHE A 191 15.55 7.61 -3.60
N ALA A 192 16.20 8.08 -2.56
CA ALA A 192 17.42 7.51 -2.02
C ALA A 192 17.08 6.44 -0.98
N LEU A 193 17.99 5.46 -0.81
CA LEU A 193 17.89 4.41 0.19
C LEU A 193 16.52 3.69 0.21
N PRO A 194 15.96 3.29 -0.95
CA PRO A 194 14.67 2.65 -0.98
C PRO A 194 14.73 1.27 -0.30
N VAL A 195 13.78 1.03 0.59
CA VAL A 195 13.57 -0.27 1.25
C VAL A 195 12.14 -0.72 1.01
N ILE A 196 11.98 -1.96 0.62
CA ILE A 196 10.69 -2.64 0.48
C ILE A 196 10.68 -3.83 1.42
N ASP A 197 9.58 -3.98 2.13
CA ASP A 197 9.32 -5.08 3.03
C ASP A 197 7.88 -5.57 2.84
N THR A 198 7.58 -6.79 3.26
CA THR A 198 6.24 -7.37 3.12
C THR A 198 5.84 -8.13 4.36
N ASP A 199 4.62 -7.88 4.80
CA ASP A 199 3.97 -8.63 5.86
C ASP A 199 2.69 -9.28 5.34
N THR A 200 2.25 -10.35 6.00
CA THR A 200 0.99 -11.02 5.68
C THR A 200 0.14 -11.14 6.94
N ILE A 201 -1.05 -10.57 6.88
CA ILE A 201 -2.04 -10.66 7.94
C ILE A 201 -3.16 -11.57 7.45
N THR A 202 -3.45 -12.64 8.20
CA THR A 202 -4.58 -13.52 7.91
C THR A 202 -5.66 -13.34 8.98
N VAL A 203 -6.86 -13.01 8.52
CA VAL A 203 -8.02 -12.82 9.39
C VAL A 203 -9.07 -13.88 9.06
N THR A 204 -9.66 -14.52 10.06
CA THR A 204 -10.70 -15.52 9.82
C THR A 204 -12.09 -14.95 10.01
N TYR A 205 -13.03 -15.32 9.14
CA TYR A 205 -14.42 -14.88 9.13
C TYR A 205 -15.35 -16.07 9.26
N SER A 206 -16.59 -15.84 9.75
CA SER A 206 -17.61 -16.89 9.81
C SER A 206 -18.05 -17.38 8.43
N ASP A 207 -18.03 -16.48 7.45
CA ASP A 207 -18.44 -16.74 6.08
C ASP A 207 -18.00 -15.61 5.14
N MET A 208 -18.12 -15.82 3.82
CA MET A 208 -17.77 -14.85 2.78
C MET A 208 -18.58 -13.54 2.90
N PHE A 209 -19.82 -13.59 3.39
CA PHE A 209 -20.64 -12.39 3.50
C PHE A 209 -20.20 -11.51 4.67
N ALA A 210 -19.65 -12.12 5.75
CA ALA A 210 -19.02 -11.38 6.84
C ALA A 210 -17.78 -10.63 6.33
N LEU A 211 -16.90 -11.30 5.58
CA LEU A 211 -15.76 -10.65 4.91
C LEU A 211 -16.21 -9.51 3.99
N MET A 212 -17.22 -9.72 3.16
CA MET A 212 -17.71 -8.68 2.24
C MET A 212 -18.30 -7.47 2.98
N ARG A 213 -18.94 -7.67 4.14
CA ARG A 213 -19.42 -6.55 4.98
C ARG A 213 -18.26 -5.77 5.55
N GLU A 214 -17.22 -6.47 6.01
CA GLU A 214 -15.99 -5.88 6.53
C GLU A 214 -15.30 -5.01 5.50
N LEU A 215 -15.00 -5.57 4.33
CA LEU A 215 -14.41 -4.83 3.21
C LEU A 215 -15.24 -3.60 2.81
N ARG A 216 -16.56 -3.72 2.86
CA ARG A 216 -17.46 -2.60 2.58
C ARG A 216 -17.38 -1.52 3.67
N GLY A 217 -17.27 -1.93 4.94
CA GLY A 217 -17.14 -1.03 6.09
C GLY A 217 -15.81 -0.29 6.11
N MET A 218 -14.74 -0.95 5.71
CA MET A 218 -13.41 -0.35 5.52
C MET A 218 -13.32 0.61 4.32
N GLY A 219 -14.30 0.57 3.38
CA GLY A 219 -14.21 1.32 2.13
C GLY A 219 -13.47 0.58 1.01
N GLU A 220 -13.02 -0.65 1.26
CA GLU A 220 -12.18 -1.50 0.39
C GLU A 220 -13.00 -2.36 -0.59
N SER A 221 -14.16 -1.86 -1.03
CA SER A 221 -14.97 -2.53 -2.06
C SER A 221 -14.33 -2.36 -3.44
N ASN A 222 -14.57 -3.34 -4.32
CA ASN A 222 -14.05 -3.33 -5.69
C ASN A 222 -14.37 -2.03 -6.45
N ALA A 223 -13.34 -1.33 -6.89
CA ALA A 223 -13.41 -0.09 -7.68
C ALA A 223 -12.69 -0.22 -9.04
N VAL A 224 -12.40 -1.44 -9.49
CA VAL A 224 -11.79 -1.69 -10.81
C VAL A 224 -12.64 -1.09 -11.91
N ALA A 225 -12.04 -0.33 -12.82
CA ALA A 225 -12.75 0.34 -13.91
C ALA A 225 -13.42 -0.68 -14.87
N ALA A 226 -12.73 -1.79 -15.11
CA ALA A 226 -13.22 -2.91 -15.96
C ALA A 226 -14.21 -3.86 -15.27
N ARG A 227 -14.57 -3.61 -13.97
CA ARG A 227 -15.55 -4.46 -13.29
C ARG A 227 -16.89 -4.47 -14.00
N SER A 228 -17.61 -5.58 -13.91
CA SER A 228 -18.99 -5.64 -14.40
C SER A 228 -19.84 -4.59 -13.67
N ARG A 229 -20.59 -3.79 -14.44
CA ARG A 229 -21.60 -2.85 -13.90
C ARG A 229 -22.96 -3.50 -13.68
N ALA A 230 -23.13 -4.72 -14.19
CA ALA A 230 -24.31 -5.54 -13.92
C ALA A 230 -24.34 -5.96 -12.45
N ARG A 231 -25.52 -6.18 -11.91
CA ARG A 231 -25.64 -6.76 -10.58
C ARG A 231 -25.07 -8.17 -10.59
N LEU A 232 -24.24 -8.47 -9.62
CA LEU A 232 -23.76 -9.84 -9.40
C LEU A 232 -24.97 -10.77 -9.24
N ARG A 233 -25.01 -11.83 -10.01
CA ARG A 233 -26.09 -12.82 -9.97
C ARG A 233 -26.07 -13.55 -8.65
N ARG A 234 -27.25 -13.88 -8.14
CA ARG A 234 -27.36 -14.59 -6.86
C ARG A 234 -26.75 -15.98 -6.92
N ASP A 235 -26.97 -16.69 -8.01
CA ASP A 235 -26.39 -18.02 -8.24
C ASP A 235 -24.86 -17.99 -8.19
N THR A 236 -24.22 -17.06 -8.89
CA THR A 236 -22.76 -16.86 -8.87
C THR A 236 -22.27 -16.50 -7.45
N LEU A 237 -22.98 -15.60 -6.74
CA LEU A 237 -22.62 -15.19 -5.38
C LEU A 237 -22.67 -16.38 -4.40
N PHE A 238 -23.72 -17.19 -4.45
CA PHE A 238 -23.84 -18.37 -3.59
C PHE A 238 -22.86 -19.48 -3.99
N ALA A 239 -22.61 -19.68 -5.30
CA ALA A 239 -21.57 -20.58 -5.76
C ALA A 239 -20.19 -20.19 -5.27
N ALA A 240 -19.84 -18.89 -5.33
CA ALA A 240 -18.57 -18.37 -4.79
C ALA A 240 -18.47 -18.61 -3.28
N ALA A 241 -19.55 -18.36 -2.52
CA ALA A 241 -19.56 -18.60 -1.08
C ALA A 241 -19.37 -20.09 -0.74
N ALA A 242 -20.06 -20.99 -1.47
CA ALA A 242 -19.90 -22.42 -1.29
C ALA A 242 -18.47 -22.89 -1.64
N ARG A 243 -17.92 -22.37 -2.74
CA ARG A 243 -16.56 -22.70 -3.18
C ARG A 243 -15.51 -22.18 -2.20
N TYR A 244 -15.70 -20.97 -1.63
CA TYR A 244 -14.81 -20.43 -0.61
C TYR A 244 -14.77 -21.34 0.61
N GLN A 245 -15.95 -21.74 1.10
CA GLN A 245 -16.09 -22.66 2.23
C GLN A 245 -15.43 -24.01 1.95
N GLU A 246 -15.66 -24.59 0.78
CA GLU A 246 -15.12 -25.89 0.40
C GLU A 246 -13.58 -25.89 0.32
N LEU A 247 -12.99 -24.82 -0.24
CA LEU A 247 -11.56 -24.77 -0.49
C LEU A 247 -10.73 -24.36 0.74
N TYR A 248 -11.31 -23.56 1.64
CA TYR A 248 -10.49 -22.83 2.64
C TYR A 248 -11.05 -22.89 4.06
N ALA A 249 -12.22 -23.46 4.31
CA ALA A 249 -12.72 -23.52 5.69
C ALA A 249 -11.79 -24.33 6.60
N ASP A 250 -11.56 -23.81 7.78
CA ASP A 250 -10.88 -24.53 8.86
C ASP A 250 -11.81 -25.56 9.55
N GLU A 251 -11.29 -26.23 10.57
CA GLU A 251 -12.04 -27.25 11.33
C GLU A 251 -13.28 -26.67 12.03
N ASP A 252 -13.27 -25.37 12.37
CA ASP A 252 -14.39 -24.66 12.98
C ASP A 252 -15.38 -24.08 11.93
N GLY A 253 -15.14 -24.34 10.65
CA GLY A 253 -15.92 -23.82 9.54
C GLY A 253 -15.70 -22.35 9.23
N ARG A 254 -14.65 -21.72 9.77
CA ARG A 254 -14.28 -20.34 9.45
C ARG A 254 -13.43 -20.31 8.19
N ILE A 255 -13.54 -19.21 7.46
CA ILE A 255 -12.75 -18.97 6.25
C ILE A 255 -11.66 -17.92 6.51
N PRO A 256 -10.42 -18.14 6.04
CA PRO A 256 -9.36 -17.13 6.10
C PRO A 256 -9.56 -16.07 5.03
N ALA A 257 -9.06 -14.87 5.27
CA ALA A 257 -8.83 -13.84 4.26
C ALA A 257 -7.41 -13.29 4.44
N THR A 258 -6.62 -13.38 3.40
CA THR A 258 -5.23 -12.92 3.39
C THR A 258 -5.16 -11.44 3.01
N PHE A 259 -4.41 -10.66 3.79
CA PHE A 259 -4.04 -9.28 3.46
C PHE A 259 -2.51 -9.21 3.42
N GLN A 260 -1.95 -9.10 2.22
CA GLN A 260 -0.52 -8.84 2.04
C GLN A 260 -0.28 -7.34 2.11
N ILE A 261 0.64 -6.92 2.94
CA ILE A 261 1.02 -5.52 3.09
C ILE A 261 2.40 -5.31 2.48
N ILE A 262 2.50 -4.35 1.58
CA ILE A 262 3.78 -3.89 1.02
C ILE A 262 4.16 -2.60 1.74
N TRP A 263 5.27 -2.63 2.44
CA TRP A 263 5.89 -1.47 3.06
C TRP A 263 6.87 -0.83 2.10
N MET A 264 6.79 0.47 1.96
CA MET A 264 7.69 1.27 1.13
C MET A 264 8.33 2.36 1.97
N THR A 265 9.66 2.35 2.02
CA THR A 265 10.44 3.39 2.68
C THR A 265 11.40 4.01 1.68
N GLY A 266 11.52 5.32 1.68
CA GLY A 266 12.46 6.03 0.83
C GLY A 266 12.74 7.44 1.35
N TRP A 267 13.89 7.98 1.02
CA TRP A 267 14.31 9.31 1.44
C TRP A 267 14.42 10.24 0.24
N ALA A 268 14.05 11.49 0.41
CA ALA A 268 14.41 12.50 -0.59
C ALA A 268 15.94 12.67 -0.62
N PRO A 269 16.59 12.70 -1.79
CA PRO A 269 18.05 12.78 -1.86
C PRO A 269 18.63 14.00 -1.16
N HIS A 270 19.74 13.79 -0.46
CA HIS A 270 20.53 14.86 0.17
C HIS A 270 22.02 14.52 0.13
N GLU A 271 22.87 15.54 0.14
CA GLU A 271 24.33 15.37 0.04
C GLU A 271 24.96 14.64 1.23
N THR A 272 24.35 14.74 2.41
CA THR A 272 24.83 14.12 3.65
C THR A 272 24.49 12.64 3.78
N GLN A 273 23.64 12.10 2.88
CA GLN A 273 23.26 10.70 2.93
C GLN A 273 24.43 9.78 2.57
N GLN A 274 24.45 8.61 3.21
CA GLN A 274 25.46 7.60 2.93
C GLN A 274 25.39 7.20 1.45
N LYS A 275 26.56 7.22 0.81
CA LYS A 275 26.70 6.72 -0.57
C LYS A 275 27.39 5.37 -0.54
N PRO A 276 26.97 4.41 -1.38
CA PRO A 276 27.68 3.16 -1.53
C PRO A 276 29.16 3.40 -1.86
N LEU A 277 30.05 2.74 -1.15
CA LEU A 277 31.47 2.77 -1.46
C LEU A 277 31.69 2.15 -2.85
N ARG A 278 32.70 2.63 -3.57
CA ARG A 278 33.05 2.05 -4.87
C ARG A 278 33.42 0.58 -4.71
N PRO A 279 33.02 -0.32 -5.64
CA PRO A 279 33.47 -1.69 -5.62
C PRO A 279 35.00 -1.78 -5.51
N GLY A 280 35.52 -2.59 -4.59
CA GLY A 280 36.95 -2.72 -4.34
C GLY A 280 37.56 -1.67 -3.39
N SER A 281 36.78 -0.78 -2.80
CA SER A 281 37.26 0.21 -1.81
C SER A 281 37.28 -0.29 -0.36
N GLY A 282 36.95 -1.57 -0.12
CA GLY A 282 37.03 -2.18 1.21
C GLY A 282 38.49 -2.17 1.72
N THR A 283 38.70 -1.55 2.88
CA THR A 283 40.01 -1.40 3.53
C THR A 283 40.28 -2.50 4.54
N THR A 284 39.24 -3.20 5.00
CA THR A 284 39.35 -4.28 5.99
C THR A 284 38.79 -5.57 5.39
N ARG A 285 39.51 -6.67 5.56
CA ARG A 285 39.01 -7.99 5.16
C ARG A 285 37.84 -8.38 6.07
N LEU A 286 36.83 -9.06 5.49
CA LEU A 286 35.67 -9.52 6.26
C LEU A 286 36.07 -10.45 7.41
N ALA A 287 37.04 -11.35 7.17
CA ALA A 287 37.55 -12.24 8.20
C ALA A 287 38.18 -11.50 9.38
N ASP A 288 38.96 -10.44 9.10
CA ASP A 288 39.57 -9.61 10.14
C ASP A 288 38.51 -8.86 10.93
N ALA A 289 37.46 -8.36 10.26
CA ALA A 289 36.34 -7.65 10.90
C ALA A 289 35.42 -8.55 11.75
N LEU A 290 35.37 -9.85 11.41
CA LEU A 290 34.57 -10.86 12.12
C LEU A 290 35.42 -11.70 13.09
N GLU A 291 36.71 -11.39 13.23
CA GLU A 291 37.67 -12.16 14.04
C GLU A 291 37.65 -13.67 13.72
N THR A 292 37.55 -14.00 12.42
CA THR A 292 37.48 -15.39 11.93
C THR A 292 38.58 -15.67 10.90
N GLU A 293 38.82 -16.95 10.60
CA GLU A 293 39.76 -17.37 9.56
C GLU A 293 39.03 -17.69 8.25
N GLU A 294 39.54 -17.15 7.14
CA GLU A 294 39.06 -17.49 5.79
C GLU A 294 39.46 -18.92 5.45
N ARG A 295 38.48 -19.76 5.09
CA ARG A 295 38.72 -21.09 4.54
C ARG A 295 38.45 -21.10 3.05
N ALA A 296 39.44 -21.48 2.26
CA ALA A 296 39.26 -21.65 0.82
C ALA A 296 38.28 -22.80 0.54
N THR A 297 37.21 -22.54 -0.20
CA THR A 297 36.27 -23.59 -0.64
C THR A 297 36.84 -24.47 -1.75
N GLY A 298 37.92 -24.05 -2.40
CA GLY A 298 38.48 -24.72 -3.58
C GLY A 298 37.75 -24.39 -4.89
N ASP A 299 36.65 -23.67 -4.82
CA ASP A 299 35.86 -23.29 -6.00
C ASP A 299 36.43 -22.05 -6.69
N LYS A 300 36.43 -22.05 -8.02
CA LYS A 300 36.85 -20.88 -8.81
C LYS A 300 35.75 -19.79 -8.70
N ALA A 301 36.14 -18.59 -8.27
CA ALA A 301 35.24 -17.43 -8.15
C ALA A 301 34.75 -16.87 -9.50
N ARG A 302 35.19 -17.39 -10.64
CA ARG A 302 34.76 -17.01 -11.98
C ARG A 302 34.27 -18.22 -12.75
N PRO A 303 33.06 -18.18 -13.36
CA PRO A 303 32.71 -19.19 -14.36
C PRO A 303 33.69 -19.13 -15.52
N GLU A 304 34.18 -20.28 -15.97
CA GLU A 304 34.91 -20.36 -17.22
C GLU A 304 34.01 -19.88 -18.38
N LYS A 305 34.57 -19.03 -19.26
CA LYS A 305 33.88 -18.52 -20.44
C LYS A 305 33.59 -19.62 -21.43
#